data_29656e20d2eae97e40baab43b7301e2c
#
_entry.id   29656e20d2eae97e40baab43b7301e2c
#
_cell.length_a   1.000
_cell.length_b   1.000
_cell.length_c   1.000
_cell.angle_alpha   90.00
_cell.angle_beta   90.00
_cell.angle_gamma   90.00
#
_symmetry.space_group_name_H-M   'P 1'
#
loop_
_entity.id
_entity.type
_entity.pdbx_description
1 polymer ?
#
loop_
_entity_poly.entity_id
_entity_poly.type
_entity_poly.pdbx_seq_one_letter_code
_entity_poly.pdbx_strand_id
1 'polypeptide(L)'
;MKLSNQAHLAYCTNVHRGNSWQETFDSLENYVMKVREGVAPEQRFAIGLRLGADAGRELADTRKLYEFRKWLEEKNVYVFTINGFPYGNFHGSPVKEQVYRPDWTTNERMDYTLLLFSILENLLEPGEEGSVSTLPGSFKEFLPGEEIPDILLKKVGACALEIEKLAGPKNLDLHLGMEPEPLGLFETTAETVSFFDKLFDKGTDEEIIRKRIGVNYDCCHLAIEFEDAHEGLDSLVKHGIRLSKLHLSSALSAKPTENNLLRLKDFIEPVYLHQVTLGKDGQCIRRI
;
A
#
# COMPACT_ATOMS: atom_id res chain seq x y z
N MET A 1 7.88 8.76 -12.73
CA MET A 1 8.79 9.83 -13.19
C MET A 1 9.69 10.21 -12.04
N LYS A 2 10.99 10.34 -12.28
CA LYS A 2 11.93 10.83 -11.25
C LYS A 2 11.85 12.35 -11.17
N LEU A 3 11.69 12.89 -9.95
CA LEU A 3 11.58 14.31 -9.69
C LEU A 3 12.96 14.91 -9.37
N SER A 4 13.06 16.26 -9.38
CA SER A 4 14.33 16.97 -9.13
C SER A 4 14.91 16.72 -7.73
N ASN A 5 14.06 16.41 -6.74
CA ASN A 5 14.45 16.07 -5.37
C ASN A 5 14.78 14.58 -5.16
N GLN A 6 14.99 13.81 -6.22
CA GLN A 6 15.21 12.37 -6.25
C GLN A 6 13.98 11.50 -5.94
N ALA A 7 12.86 12.06 -5.51
CA ALA A 7 11.62 11.31 -5.31
C ALA A 7 11.08 10.78 -6.66
N HIS A 8 10.28 9.74 -6.58
CA HIS A 8 9.61 9.15 -7.73
C HIS A 8 8.10 9.40 -7.68
N LEU A 9 7.52 9.85 -8.79
CA LEU A 9 6.07 9.97 -8.95
C LEU A 9 5.59 8.88 -9.91
N ALA A 10 4.67 8.04 -9.46
CA ALA A 10 4.09 6.94 -10.24
C ALA A 10 2.60 7.11 -10.47
N TYR A 11 2.13 6.57 -11.58
CA TYR A 11 0.70 6.35 -11.79
C TYR A 11 0.30 5.05 -11.10
N CYS A 12 -0.66 5.14 -10.17
CA CYS A 12 -1.14 3.99 -9.40
C CYS A 12 -2.17 3.19 -10.19
N THR A 13 -1.95 1.89 -10.33
CA THR A 13 -2.83 1.01 -11.12
C THR A 13 -3.99 0.40 -10.32
N ASN A 14 -4.23 0.82 -9.08
CA ASN A 14 -5.33 0.33 -8.24
C ASN A 14 -6.72 0.51 -8.86
N VAL A 15 -6.88 1.52 -9.71
CA VAL A 15 -8.13 1.82 -10.41
C VAL A 15 -8.46 0.83 -11.53
N HIS A 16 -7.48 0.04 -11.97
CA HIS A 16 -7.66 -0.93 -13.04
C HIS A 16 -7.94 -2.32 -12.49
N ARG A 17 -8.84 -3.03 -13.15
CA ARG A 17 -9.14 -4.43 -12.84
C ARG A 17 -8.01 -5.33 -13.33
N GLY A 18 -7.78 -6.44 -12.63
CA GLY A 18 -6.83 -7.48 -13.01
C GLY A 18 -6.65 -8.46 -11.86
N ASN A 19 -7.08 -9.71 -12.04
CA ASN A 19 -6.94 -10.78 -11.07
C ASN A 19 -5.82 -11.75 -11.47
N SER A 20 -5.70 -12.03 -12.76
CA SER A 20 -4.57 -12.74 -13.35
C SER A 20 -3.48 -11.77 -13.80
N TRP A 21 -2.29 -12.30 -14.07
CA TRP A 21 -1.21 -11.50 -14.66
C TRP A 21 -1.60 -11.01 -16.07
N GLN A 22 -2.28 -11.83 -16.87
CA GLN A 22 -2.71 -11.41 -18.20
C GLN A 22 -3.66 -10.22 -18.16
N GLU A 23 -4.68 -10.25 -17.29
CA GLU A 23 -5.62 -9.13 -17.13
C GLU A 23 -4.91 -7.85 -16.63
N THR A 24 -3.95 -8.01 -15.71
CA THR A 24 -3.13 -6.90 -15.23
C THR A 24 -2.31 -6.31 -16.38
N PHE A 25 -1.64 -7.15 -17.17
CA PHE A 25 -0.83 -6.71 -18.30
C PHE A 25 -1.66 -6.03 -19.39
N ASP A 26 -2.83 -6.59 -19.73
CA ASP A 26 -3.78 -5.98 -20.67
C ASP A 26 -4.22 -4.58 -20.19
N SER A 27 -4.38 -4.40 -18.88
CA SER A 27 -4.70 -3.10 -18.29
C SER A 27 -3.54 -2.10 -18.41
N LEU A 28 -2.28 -2.56 -18.29
CA LEU A 28 -1.11 -1.72 -18.53
C LEU A 28 -1.08 -1.23 -19.99
N GLU A 29 -1.27 -2.12 -20.95
CA GLU A 29 -1.24 -1.75 -22.38
C GLU A 29 -2.42 -0.87 -22.78
N ASN A 30 -3.64 -1.20 -22.36
CA ASN A 30 -4.84 -0.55 -22.83
C ASN A 30 -5.16 0.78 -22.13
N TYR A 31 -4.72 0.97 -20.89
CA TYR A 31 -5.08 2.14 -20.08
C TYR A 31 -3.84 2.92 -19.62
N VAL A 32 -2.87 2.27 -18.99
CA VAL A 32 -1.71 2.97 -18.42
C VAL A 32 -0.87 3.64 -19.51
N MET A 33 -0.68 2.98 -20.64
CA MET A 33 0.05 3.58 -21.77
C MET A 33 -0.67 4.81 -22.33
N LYS A 34 -1.99 4.84 -22.38
CA LYS A 34 -2.76 6.04 -22.79
C LYS A 34 -2.59 7.19 -21.80
N VAL A 35 -2.57 6.90 -20.51
CA VAL A 35 -2.27 7.93 -19.49
C VAL A 35 -0.87 8.48 -19.70
N ARG A 36 0.14 7.62 -19.89
CA ARG A 36 1.52 8.03 -20.18
C ARG A 36 1.59 8.95 -21.41
N GLU A 37 0.94 8.59 -22.49
CA GLU A 37 0.90 9.41 -23.73
C GLU A 37 0.31 10.81 -23.48
N GLY A 38 -0.69 10.91 -22.58
CA GLY A 38 -1.33 12.19 -22.27
C GLY A 38 -0.54 13.08 -21.31
N VAL A 39 0.22 12.50 -20.35
CA VAL A 39 0.82 13.28 -19.25
C VAL A 39 2.36 13.34 -19.30
N ALA A 40 3.02 12.36 -19.91
CA ALA A 40 4.49 12.27 -19.93
C ALA A 40 5.02 11.50 -21.17
N PRO A 41 4.70 11.89 -22.40
CA PRO A 41 5.03 11.12 -23.60
C PRO A 41 6.53 10.94 -23.80
N GLU A 42 7.33 11.93 -23.44
CA GLU A 42 8.78 11.96 -23.67
C GLU A 42 9.61 11.48 -22.46
N GLN A 43 9.00 11.37 -21.27
CA GLN A 43 9.73 11.02 -20.07
C GLN A 43 9.63 9.52 -19.75
N ARG A 44 10.63 9.00 -19.03
CA ARG A 44 10.53 7.67 -18.42
C ARG A 44 9.42 7.69 -17.38
N PHE A 45 8.38 6.90 -17.60
CA PHE A 45 7.15 6.94 -16.81
C PHE A 45 7.15 5.85 -15.73
N ALA A 46 6.80 6.22 -14.51
CA ALA A 46 6.76 5.27 -13.40
C ALA A 46 5.35 4.71 -13.20
N ILE A 47 5.28 3.42 -12.97
CA ILE A 47 4.06 2.67 -12.68
C ILE A 47 4.10 2.22 -11.23
N GLY A 48 3.10 2.61 -10.44
CA GLY A 48 2.81 2.04 -9.14
C GLY A 48 1.92 0.80 -9.37
N LEU A 49 2.56 -0.37 -9.39
CA LEU A 49 1.92 -1.60 -9.84
C LEU A 49 1.10 -2.23 -8.72
N ARG A 50 -0.19 -2.48 -8.95
CA ARG A 50 -0.98 -3.36 -8.09
C ARG A 50 -0.88 -4.78 -8.60
N LEU A 51 -0.53 -5.72 -7.71
CA LEU A 51 -0.55 -7.15 -7.98
C LEU A 51 -1.31 -7.89 -6.88
N GLY A 52 -2.41 -8.56 -7.21
CA GLY A 52 -3.01 -9.56 -6.32
C GLY A 52 -2.15 -10.84 -6.26
N ALA A 53 -2.44 -11.72 -5.32
CA ALA A 53 -1.61 -12.90 -5.09
C ALA A 53 -1.52 -13.83 -6.31
N ASP A 54 -2.61 -14.03 -7.05
CA ASP A 54 -2.59 -14.89 -8.24
C ASP A 54 -1.77 -14.27 -9.37
N ALA A 55 -1.99 -13.00 -9.67
CA ALA A 55 -1.19 -12.26 -10.64
C ALA A 55 0.30 -12.24 -10.26
N GLY A 56 0.60 -12.07 -8.96
CA GLY A 56 1.97 -12.13 -8.45
C GLY A 56 2.62 -13.50 -8.64
N ARG A 57 1.92 -14.58 -8.31
CA ARG A 57 2.42 -15.96 -8.55
C ARG A 57 2.68 -16.25 -10.02
N GLU A 58 1.80 -15.77 -10.90
CA GLU A 58 1.98 -15.91 -12.33
C GLU A 58 3.16 -15.11 -12.87
N LEU A 59 3.34 -13.86 -12.41
CA LEU A 59 4.44 -12.99 -12.82
C LEU A 59 5.79 -13.47 -12.28
N ALA A 60 5.81 -14.16 -11.14
CA ALA A 60 7.04 -14.72 -10.57
C ALA A 60 7.66 -15.85 -11.45
N ASP A 61 6.94 -16.36 -12.46
CA ASP A 61 7.54 -17.23 -13.47
C ASP A 61 8.68 -16.48 -14.18
N THR A 62 9.84 -17.12 -14.25
CA THR A 62 11.08 -16.51 -14.77
C THR A 62 10.92 -15.96 -16.19
N ARG A 63 10.17 -16.65 -17.05
CA ARG A 63 9.95 -16.23 -18.43
C ARG A 63 9.02 -15.02 -18.49
N LYS A 64 7.91 -15.05 -17.76
CA LYS A 64 6.95 -13.93 -17.71
C LYS A 64 7.62 -12.67 -17.13
N LEU A 65 8.41 -12.83 -16.07
CA LEU A 65 9.14 -11.71 -15.46
C LEU A 65 10.18 -11.12 -16.41
N TYR A 66 10.90 -11.96 -17.16
CA TYR A 66 11.82 -11.50 -18.20
C TYR A 66 11.09 -10.75 -19.33
N GLU A 67 9.97 -11.30 -19.82
CA GLU A 67 9.14 -10.65 -20.86
C GLU A 67 8.59 -9.31 -20.38
N PHE A 68 8.20 -9.21 -19.11
CA PHE A 68 7.73 -7.96 -18.50
C PHE A 68 8.86 -6.92 -18.38
N ARG A 69 10.05 -7.30 -17.92
CA ARG A 69 11.21 -6.38 -17.91
C ARG A 69 11.50 -5.82 -19.28
N LYS A 70 11.54 -6.68 -20.29
CA LYS A 70 11.76 -6.27 -21.68
C LYS A 70 10.69 -5.28 -22.15
N TRP A 71 9.44 -5.53 -21.84
CA TRP A 71 8.34 -4.63 -22.15
C TRP A 71 8.49 -3.26 -21.46
N LEU A 72 8.88 -3.25 -20.18
CA LEU A 72 9.16 -2.01 -19.44
C LEU A 72 10.25 -1.16 -20.14
N GLU A 73 11.32 -1.79 -20.57
CA GLU A 73 12.40 -1.14 -21.31
C GLU A 73 11.92 -0.59 -22.66
N GLU A 74 11.25 -1.41 -23.47
CA GLU A 74 10.73 -1.05 -24.78
C GLU A 74 9.72 0.12 -24.71
N LYS A 75 8.91 0.17 -23.68
CA LYS A 75 7.91 1.23 -23.47
C LYS A 75 8.47 2.45 -22.74
N ASN A 76 9.74 2.45 -22.35
CA ASN A 76 10.35 3.50 -21.53
C ASN A 76 9.56 3.79 -20.24
N VAL A 77 9.17 2.72 -19.54
CA VAL A 77 8.48 2.78 -18.26
C VAL A 77 9.25 1.97 -17.19
N TYR A 78 8.92 2.13 -15.92
CA TYR A 78 9.55 1.38 -14.84
C TYR A 78 8.63 1.21 -13.64
N VAL A 79 8.90 0.19 -12.82
CA VAL A 79 8.22 -0.09 -11.57
C VAL A 79 9.22 0.03 -10.43
N PHE A 80 8.95 0.87 -9.44
CA PHE A 80 9.73 0.98 -8.21
C PHE A 80 8.88 0.73 -6.96
N THR A 81 7.56 0.57 -7.14
CA THR A 81 6.64 0.33 -6.03
C THR A 81 5.52 -0.62 -6.47
N ILE A 82 5.19 -1.55 -5.57
CA ILE A 82 4.08 -2.48 -5.75
C ILE A 82 3.06 -2.26 -4.64
N ASN A 83 1.78 -2.19 -4.99
CA ASN A 83 0.70 -2.24 -4.02
C ASN A 83 0.30 -3.69 -3.78
N GLY A 84 0.60 -4.17 -2.58
CA GLY A 84 0.32 -5.52 -2.08
C GLY A 84 -0.95 -5.61 -1.21
N PHE A 85 -1.87 -4.70 -1.40
CA PHE A 85 -3.19 -4.73 -0.77
C PHE A 85 -4.24 -4.28 -1.80
N PRO A 86 -5.31 -5.05 -2.03
CA PRO A 86 -5.73 -6.35 -1.46
C PRO A 86 -4.99 -7.59 -2.01
N TYR A 87 -5.06 -8.68 -1.22
CA TYR A 87 -4.47 -9.98 -1.57
C TYR A 87 -5.17 -10.67 -2.75
N GLY A 88 -6.50 -10.75 -2.67
CA GLY A 88 -7.35 -11.43 -3.64
C GLY A 88 -8.03 -10.48 -4.62
N ASN A 89 -9.03 -11.03 -5.29
CA ASN A 89 -9.93 -10.26 -6.13
C ASN A 89 -10.82 -9.36 -5.27
N PHE A 90 -10.81 -8.06 -5.52
CA PHE A 90 -11.69 -7.10 -4.87
C PHE A 90 -12.56 -6.32 -5.87
N HIS A 91 -12.43 -6.60 -7.15
CA HIS A 91 -13.29 -6.04 -8.19
C HIS A 91 -14.35 -7.05 -8.62
N GLY A 92 -15.61 -6.65 -8.63
CA GLY A 92 -16.70 -7.44 -9.20
C GLY A 92 -17.35 -8.48 -8.28
N SER A 93 -16.92 -8.59 -7.02
CA SER A 93 -17.61 -9.37 -5.98
C SER A 93 -17.61 -8.61 -4.66
N PRO A 94 -18.68 -8.68 -3.85
CA PRO A 94 -18.73 -8.04 -2.55
C PRO A 94 -17.72 -8.69 -1.60
N VAL A 95 -16.63 -8.00 -1.30
CA VAL A 95 -15.61 -8.49 -0.36
C VAL A 95 -15.65 -7.77 0.98
N LYS A 96 -16.10 -6.49 0.99
CA LYS A 96 -16.21 -5.67 2.20
C LYS A 96 -14.99 -5.84 3.12
N GLU A 97 -15.21 -6.10 4.42
CA GLU A 97 -14.16 -6.35 5.42
C GLU A 97 -13.25 -7.55 5.08
N GLN A 98 -13.72 -8.52 4.28
CA GLN A 98 -12.90 -9.66 3.87
C GLN A 98 -11.72 -9.26 2.96
N VAL A 99 -11.70 -8.03 2.46
CA VAL A 99 -10.56 -7.47 1.73
C VAL A 99 -9.27 -7.48 2.56
N TYR A 100 -9.38 -7.41 3.89
CA TYR A 100 -8.25 -7.50 4.82
C TYR A 100 -7.69 -8.92 4.98
N ARG A 101 -8.36 -9.94 4.46
CA ARG A 101 -7.88 -11.33 4.55
C ARG A 101 -7.02 -11.71 3.34
N PRO A 102 -5.97 -12.54 3.55
CA PRO A 102 -5.32 -12.87 4.81
C PRO A 102 -4.62 -11.64 5.41
N ASP A 103 -4.59 -11.52 6.73
CA ASP A 103 -3.95 -10.43 7.46
C ASP A 103 -2.58 -10.83 8.03
N TRP A 104 -1.90 -9.93 8.76
CA TRP A 104 -0.56 -10.15 9.30
C TRP A 104 -0.52 -11.14 10.48
N THR A 105 -1.63 -11.73 10.88
CA THR A 105 -1.65 -12.87 11.81
C THR A 105 -1.31 -14.19 11.10
N THR A 106 -1.30 -14.23 9.77
CA THR A 106 -1.16 -15.43 8.93
C THR A 106 0.18 -15.49 8.19
N ASN A 107 0.62 -16.71 7.82
CA ASN A 107 1.81 -16.90 6.98
C ASN A 107 1.54 -16.44 5.54
N GLU A 108 0.34 -16.67 5.06
CA GLU A 108 -0.08 -16.36 3.69
C GLU A 108 0.14 -14.88 3.35
N ARG A 109 -0.09 -13.97 4.32
CA ARG A 109 0.18 -12.53 4.13
C ARG A 109 1.68 -12.25 4.01
N MET A 110 2.48 -12.85 4.87
CA MET A 110 3.93 -12.70 4.84
C MET A 110 4.52 -13.27 3.55
N ASP A 111 4.13 -14.49 3.18
CA ASP A 111 4.61 -15.17 1.97
C ASP A 111 4.29 -14.39 0.70
N TYR A 112 3.06 -13.86 0.63
CA TYR A 112 2.66 -13.00 -0.47
C TYR A 112 3.47 -11.70 -0.54
N THR A 113 3.70 -11.06 0.60
CA THR A 113 4.49 -9.82 0.66
C THR A 113 5.94 -10.09 0.19
N LEU A 114 6.53 -11.18 0.62
CA LEU A 114 7.89 -11.58 0.19
C LEU A 114 7.94 -11.95 -1.30
N LEU A 115 6.89 -12.57 -1.83
CA LEU A 115 6.74 -12.80 -3.29
C LEU A 115 6.78 -11.48 -4.06
N LEU A 116 6.05 -10.45 -3.60
CA LEU A 116 6.08 -9.13 -4.24
C LEU A 116 7.46 -8.47 -4.17
N PHE A 117 8.18 -8.59 -3.06
CA PHE A 117 9.56 -8.12 -2.95
C PHE A 117 10.51 -8.87 -3.89
N SER A 118 10.35 -10.19 -4.04
CA SER A 118 11.12 -10.99 -4.99
C SER A 118 10.90 -10.53 -6.44
N ILE A 119 9.66 -10.21 -6.81
CA ILE A 119 9.36 -9.63 -8.12
C ILE A 119 10.02 -8.25 -8.25
N LEU A 120 9.84 -7.37 -7.26
CA LEU A 120 10.34 -6.00 -7.29
C LEU A 120 11.88 -5.95 -7.38
N GLU A 121 12.58 -6.79 -6.60
CA GLU A 121 14.04 -6.92 -6.66
C GLU A 121 14.54 -7.23 -8.08
N ASN A 122 13.80 -8.03 -8.83
CA ASN A 122 14.14 -8.36 -10.21
C ASN A 122 13.80 -7.24 -11.21
N LEU A 123 12.97 -6.28 -10.84
CA LEU A 123 12.62 -5.11 -11.68
C LEU A 123 13.53 -3.91 -11.43
N LEU A 124 14.28 -3.89 -10.32
CA LEU A 124 15.15 -2.80 -9.91
C LEU A 124 16.60 -3.04 -10.34
N GLU A 125 17.30 -1.94 -10.61
CA GLU A 125 18.74 -1.94 -10.83
C GLU A 125 19.49 -1.82 -9.49
N PRO A 126 20.75 -2.27 -9.42
CA PRO A 126 21.56 -2.18 -8.20
C PRO A 126 21.62 -0.75 -7.63
N GLY A 127 21.39 -0.61 -6.33
CA GLY A 127 21.42 0.66 -5.60
C GLY A 127 20.09 1.44 -5.68
N GLU A 128 19.05 0.92 -6.35
CA GLU A 128 17.76 1.59 -6.40
C GLU A 128 16.92 1.35 -5.14
N GLU A 129 15.98 2.27 -4.91
CA GLU A 129 14.96 2.19 -3.88
C GLU A 129 13.70 1.52 -4.42
N GLY A 130 13.04 0.70 -3.58
CA GLY A 130 11.76 0.10 -3.92
C GLY A 130 10.88 -0.21 -2.74
N SER A 131 9.57 -0.08 -2.92
CA SER A 131 8.60 -0.30 -1.85
C SER A 131 7.49 -1.27 -2.23
N VAL A 132 7.00 -1.99 -1.22
CA VAL A 132 5.72 -2.71 -1.27
C VAL A 132 4.82 -2.11 -0.20
N SER A 133 3.55 -1.81 -0.52
CA SER A 133 2.59 -1.40 0.50
C SER A 133 1.68 -2.55 0.91
N THR A 134 1.20 -2.51 2.16
CA THR A 134 0.35 -3.54 2.76
C THR A 134 -0.66 -2.92 3.72
N LEU A 135 -1.68 -3.71 4.10
CA LEU A 135 -2.72 -3.31 5.07
C LEU A 135 -2.11 -2.96 6.46
N PRO A 136 -2.85 -2.22 7.32
CA PRO A 136 -2.40 -1.83 8.65
C PRO A 136 -2.50 -2.98 9.67
N GLY A 137 -1.79 -4.07 9.42
CA GLY A 137 -1.77 -5.25 10.29
C GLY A 137 -2.98 -6.17 10.15
N SER A 138 -4.17 -5.69 10.45
CA SER A 138 -5.44 -6.43 10.40
C SER A 138 -6.62 -5.45 10.34
N PHE A 139 -7.83 -5.98 10.24
CA PHE A 139 -9.08 -5.26 10.50
C PHE A 139 -9.40 -5.32 11.99
N LYS A 140 -9.77 -4.19 12.61
CA LYS A 140 -9.98 -4.13 14.06
C LYS A 140 -10.95 -5.20 14.58
N GLU A 141 -12.07 -5.39 13.90
CA GLU A 141 -13.09 -6.35 14.33
C GLU A 141 -12.67 -7.82 14.19
N PHE A 142 -11.58 -8.13 13.46
CA PHE A 142 -11.07 -9.50 13.39
C PHE A 142 -10.26 -9.91 14.62
N LEU A 143 -9.87 -8.95 15.44
CA LEU A 143 -9.02 -9.18 16.59
C LEU A 143 -9.84 -9.16 17.89
N PRO A 144 -9.79 -10.21 18.70
CA PRO A 144 -10.46 -10.23 19.98
C PRO A 144 -9.70 -9.35 20.99
N GLY A 145 -10.25 -8.21 21.34
CA GLY A 145 -9.68 -7.30 22.34
C GLY A 145 -8.90 -6.12 21.72
N GLU A 146 -8.39 -5.27 22.62
CA GLU A 146 -7.71 -4.02 22.24
C GLU A 146 -6.19 -4.17 22.03
N GLU A 147 -5.62 -5.32 22.36
CA GLU A 147 -4.18 -5.54 22.27
C GLU A 147 -3.75 -6.04 20.87
N ILE A 148 -2.64 -5.52 20.40
CA ILE A 148 -1.99 -5.98 19.16
C ILE A 148 -1.44 -7.39 19.40
N PRO A 149 -1.84 -8.41 18.62
CA PRO A 149 -1.35 -9.77 18.81
C PRO A 149 0.16 -9.88 18.60
N ASP A 150 0.87 -10.51 19.53
CA ASP A 150 2.33 -10.73 19.41
C ASP A 150 2.73 -11.47 18.14
N ILE A 151 1.88 -12.36 17.64
CA ILE A 151 2.13 -13.08 16.39
C ILE A 151 2.22 -12.14 15.19
N LEU A 152 1.42 -11.07 15.17
CA LEU A 152 1.43 -10.07 14.13
C LEU A 152 2.76 -9.30 14.14
N LEU A 153 3.18 -8.79 15.30
CA LEU A 153 4.45 -8.08 15.47
C LEU A 153 5.65 -8.97 15.07
N LYS A 154 5.64 -10.24 15.49
CA LYS A 154 6.67 -11.22 15.13
C LYS A 154 6.76 -11.45 13.61
N LYS A 155 5.60 -11.54 12.92
CA LYS A 155 5.59 -11.73 11.46
C LYS A 155 6.08 -10.51 10.70
N VAL A 156 5.69 -9.31 11.12
CA VAL A 156 6.18 -8.06 10.51
C VAL A 156 7.69 -7.93 10.73
N GLY A 157 8.18 -8.21 11.95
CA GLY A 157 9.62 -8.22 12.24
C GLY A 157 10.39 -9.28 11.44
N ALA A 158 9.86 -10.50 11.32
CA ALA A 158 10.46 -11.54 10.49
C ALA A 158 10.50 -11.14 9.00
N CYS A 159 9.44 -10.51 8.51
CA CYS A 159 9.41 -9.98 7.15
C CYS A 159 10.51 -8.93 6.92
N ALA A 160 10.79 -8.05 7.89
CA ALA A 160 11.88 -7.08 7.80
C ALA A 160 13.25 -7.76 7.60
N LEU A 161 13.51 -8.85 8.31
CA LEU A 161 14.75 -9.64 8.18
C LEU A 161 14.88 -10.28 6.79
N GLU A 162 13.79 -10.81 6.25
CA GLU A 162 13.80 -11.38 4.90
C GLU A 162 13.99 -10.30 3.81
N ILE A 163 13.37 -9.11 3.98
CA ILE A 163 13.60 -7.96 3.08
C ILE A 163 15.08 -7.54 3.11
N GLU A 164 15.72 -7.49 4.29
CA GLU A 164 17.16 -7.17 4.41
C GLU A 164 18.03 -8.16 3.64
N LYS A 165 17.72 -9.46 3.72
CA LYS A 165 18.41 -10.51 2.96
C LYS A 165 18.25 -10.34 1.44
N LEU A 166 17.03 -10.04 0.98
CA LEU A 166 16.75 -9.81 -0.44
C LEU A 166 17.45 -8.56 -0.98
N ALA A 167 17.52 -7.50 -0.18
CA ALA A 167 18.11 -6.23 -0.58
C ALA A 167 19.64 -6.28 -0.71
N GLY A 168 20.32 -7.10 0.10
CA GLY A 168 21.76 -7.14 0.23
C GLY A 168 22.54 -7.36 -1.07
N PRO A 169 22.25 -8.40 -1.88
CA PRO A 169 23.04 -8.75 -3.06
C PRO A 169 23.16 -7.62 -4.10
N LYS A 170 22.13 -6.80 -4.26
CA LYS A 170 22.10 -5.67 -5.20
C LYS A 170 22.23 -4.31 -4.52
N ASN A 171 22.45 -4.29 -3.19
CA ASN A 171 22.48 -3.07 -2.38
C ASN A 171 21.21 -2.20 -2.59
N LEU A 172 20.04 -2.85 -2.59
CA LEU A 172 18.75 -2.17 -2.77
C LEU A 172 18.26 -1.55 -1.47
N ASP A 173 17.54 -0.44 -1.57
CA ASP A 173 16.78 0.08 -0.45
C ASP A 173 15.32 -0.38 -0.54
N LEU A 174 15.08 -1.65 -0.19
CA LEU A 174 13.73 -2.23 -0.17
C LEU A 174 13.06 -1.98 1.18
N HIS A 175 11.79 -1.57 1.14
CA HIS A 175 11.02 -1.32 2.37
C HIS A 175 9.52 -1.58 2.19
N LEU A 176 8.90 -2.05 3.29
CA LEU A 176 7.46 -2.29 3.39
C LEU A 176 6.78 -1.06 3.98
N GLY A 177 5.74 -0.55 3.31
CA GLY A 177 4.88 0.50 3.82
C GLY A 177 3.57 -0.07 4.36
N MET A 178 3.37 0.00 5.66
CA MET A 178 2.08 -0.31 6.28
C MET A 178 1.16 0.89 6.14
N GLU A 179 -0.08 0.68 5.73
CA GLU A 179 -1.00 1.73 5.32
C GLU A 179 -2.09 1.96 6.36
N PRO A 180 -1.98 2.99 7.23
CA PRO A 180 -3.05 3.36 8.14
C PRO A 180 -4.32 3.69 7.36
N GLU A 181 -5.45 3.12 7.79
CA GLU A 181 -6.75 3.37 7.17
C GLU A 181 -7.89 3.16 8.15
N PRO A 182 -9.05 3.80 7.94
CA PRO A 182 -10.21 3.63 8.80
C PRO A 182 -10.62 2.16 8.94
N LEU A 183 -10.92 1.73 10.18
CA LEU A 183 -11.27 0.36 10.58
C LEU A 183 -10.11 -0.64 10.55
N GLY A 184 -8.93 -0.25 10.06
CA GLY A 184 -7.71 -1.03 10.21
C GLY A 184 -7.24 -1.10 11.67
N LEU A 185 -6.29 -1.96 11.98
CA LEU A 185 -5.75 -2.12 13.34
C LEU A 185 -5.21 -0.79 13.90
N PHE A 186 -4.64 0.03 13.05
CA PHE A 186 -4.30 1.42 13.33
C PHE A 186 -4.80 2.31 12.18
N GLU A 187 -5.46 3.39 12.54
CA GLU A 187 -6.19 4.29 11.65
C GLU A 187 -5.59 5.70 11.67
N THR A 188 -5.23 6.17 12.87
CA THR A 188 -4.70 7.50 13.12
C THR A 188 -3.18 7.50 13.24
N THR A 189 -2.57 8.68 13.11
CA THR A 189 -1.13 8.85 13.37
C THR A 189 -0.75 8.39 14.79
N ALA A 190 -1.56 8.69 15.79
CA ALA A 190 -1.29 8.27 17.18
C ALA A 190 -1.31 6.74 17.35
N GLU A 191 -2.29 6.07 16.76
CA GLU A 191 -2.37 4.60 16.76
C GLU A 191 -1.20 3.99 15.98
N THR A 192 -0.82 4.60 14.85
CA THR A 192 0.34 4.21 14.04
C THR A 192 1.63 4.29 14.86
N VAL A 193 1.88 5.39 15.55
CA VAL A 193 3.04 5.55 16.43
C VAL A 193 3.04 4.47 17.52
N SER A 194 1.90 4.26 18.18
CA SER A 194 1.77 3.23 19.22
C SER A 194 2.04 1.81 18.69
N PHE A 195 1.64 1.52 17.46
CA PHE A 195 1.95 0.24 16.79
C PHE A 195 3.46 0.10 16.55
N PHE A 196 4.10 1.12 15.98
CA PHE A 196 5.53 1.09 15.68
C PHE A 196 6.39 1.05 16.95
N ASP A 197 6.03 1.76 18.01
CA ASP A 197 6.73 1.67 19.30
C ASP A 197 6.72 0.23 19.84
N LYS A 198 5.58 -0.46 19.78
CA LYS A 198 5.48 -1.88 20.16
C LYS A 198 6.28 -2.79 19.21
N LEU A 199 6.29 -2.49 17.92
CA LEU A 199 7.05 -3.25 16.93
C LEU A 199 8.56 -3.11 17.17
N PHE A 200 9.05 -1.93 17.52
CA PHE A 200 10.45 -1.69 17.86
C PHE A 200 10.85 -2.36 19.17
N ASP A 201 10.01 -2.30 20.20
CA ASP A 201 10.26 -2.92 21.51
C ASP A 201 10.27 -4.46 21.46
N LYS A 202 9.32 -5.04 20.73
CA LYS A 202 9.14 -6.51 20.67
C LYS A 202 9.81 -7.17 19.45
N GLY A 203 10.33 -6.39 18.52
CA GLY A 203 10.99 -6.89 17.32
C GLY A 203 12.35 -7.52 17.62
N THR A 204 12.76 -8.45 16.75
CA THR A 204 14.05 -9.17 16.90
C THR A 204 15.27 -8.34 16.55
N ASP A 205 15.10 -7.28 15.75
CA ASP A 205 16.18 -6.39 15.31
C ASP A 205 15.60 -5.01 14.98
N GLU A 206 15.68 -4.09 15.94
CA GLU A 206 15.11 -2.76 15.82
C GLU A 206 15.73 -1.97 14.65
N GLU A 207 17.03 -2.07 14.43
CA GLU A 207 17.72 -1.34 13.36
C GLU A 207 17.21 -1.78 11.98
N ILE A 208 17.10 -3.09 11.76
CA ILE A 208 16.56 -3.64 10.52
C ILE A 208 15.08 -3.27 10.35
N ILE A 209 14.30 -3.33 11.43
CA ILE A 209 12.88 -2.97 11.37
C ILE A 209 12.74 -1.50 10.98
N ARG A 210 13.45 -0.58 11.62
CA ARG A 210 13.43 0.86 11.28
C ARG A 210 13.84 1.13 9.83
N LYS A 211 14.79 0.35 9.32
CA LYS A 211 15.26 0.46 7.95
C LYS A 211 14.26 -0.09 6.92
N ARG A 212 13.57 -1.20 7.24
CA ARG A 212 12.80 -1.98 6.26
C ARG A 212 11.28 -1.84 6.39
N ILE A 213 10.78 -1.38 7.54
CA ILE A 213 9.35 -1.18 7.76
C ILE A 213 9.07 0.30 7.99
N GLY A 214 8.07 0.81 7.30
CA GLY A 214 7.64 2.20 7.41
C GLY A 214 6.15 2.33 7.15
N VAL A 215 5.72 3.57 6.96
CA VAL A 215 4.32 3.93 6.68
C VAL A 215 4.14 4.20 5.20
N ASN A 216 3.11 3.62 4.59
CA ASN A 216 2.50 4.13 3.38
C ASN A 216 1.44 5.15 3.80
N TYR A 217 1.76 6.44 3.66
CA TYR A 217 0.86 7.53 4.04
C TYR A 217 -0.14 7.77 2.91
N ASP A 218 -1.37 7.27 3.06
CA ASP A 218 -2.46 7.57 2.14
C ASP A 218 -3.17 8.86 2.56
N CYS A 219 -3.08 9.89 1.72
CA CYS A 219 -3.60 11.22 2.06
C CYS A 219 -5.10 11.24 2.33
N CYS A 220 -5.90 10.42 1.63
CA CYS A 220 -7.35 10.40 1.87
C CYS A 220 -7.71 9.68 3.18
N HIS A 221 -6.96 8.64 3.57
CA HIS A 221 -7.24 7.89 4.79
C HIS A 221 -7.05 8.78 6.04
N LEU A 222 -5.93 9.52 6.10
CA LEU A 222 -5.66 10.40 7.24
C LEU A 222 -6.56 11.67 7.19
N ALA A 223 -6.89 12.16 5.99
CA ALA A 223 -7.78 13.31 5.84
C ALA A 223 -9.21 13.03 6.35
N ILE A 224 -9.74 11.81 6.15
CA ILE A 224 -11.07 11.45 6.69
C ILE A 224 -11.04 11.19 8.21
N GLU A 225 -9.87 10.98 8.81
CA GLU A 225 -9.69 10.99 10.26
C GLU A 225 -9.58 12.43 10.83
N PHE A 226 -9.66 13.46 9.97
CA PHE A 226 -9.54 14.89 10.29
C PHE A 226 -8.21 15.27 10.91
N GLU A 227 -7.13 14.57 10.56
CA GLU A 227 -5.78 14.89 10.99
C GLU A 227 -5.14 15.99 10.14
N ASP A 228 -4.31 16.83 10.78
CA ASP A 228 -3.43 17.74 10.06
C ASP A 228 -2.23 16.96 9.51
N ALA A 229 -2.01 17.05 8.19
CA ALA A 229 -0.98 16.27 7.50
C ALA A 229 0.45 16.65 7.95
N HIS A 230 0.70 17.94 8.28
CA HIS A 230 2.02 18.37 8.75
C HIS A 230 2.31 17.82 10.15
N GLU A 231 1.34 17.93 11.06
CA GLU A 231 1.47 17.39 12.42
C GLU A 231 1.64 15.87 12.40
N GLY A 232 0.87 15.17 11.55
CA GLY A 232 0.97 13.73 11.38
C GLY A 232 2.34 13.29 10.88
N LEU A 233 2.83 13.87 9.79
CA LEU A 233 4.14 13.55 9.22
C LEU A 233 5.28 13.89 10.18
N ASP A 234 5.23 15.05 10.85
CA ASP A 234 6.20 15.43 11.86
C ASP A 234 6.23 14.46 13.04
N SER A 235 5.08 13.96 13.46
CA SER A 235 4.98 12.95 14.51
C SER A 235 5.66 11.65 14.11
N LEU A 236 5.41 11.13 12.90
CA LEU A 236 6.06 9.92 12.40
C LEU A 236 7.59 10.08 12.37
N VAL A 237 8.08 11.19 11.84
CA VAL A 237 9.53 11.49 11.77
C VAL A 237 10.16 11.59 13.17
N LYS A 238 9.52 12.25 14.13
CA LYS A 238 10.00 12.36 15.51
C LYS A 238 10.16 11.02 16.22
N HIS A 239 9.32 10.02 15.87
CA HIS A 239 9.41 8.66 16.40
C HIS A 239 10.36 7.75 15.59
N GLY A 240 11.04 8.32 14.59
CA GLY A 240 11.97 7.55 13.75
C GLY A 240 11.27 6.51 12.88
N ILE A 241 10.01 6.75 12.53
CA ILE A 241 9.21 5.91 11.65
C ILE A 241 9.48 6.34 10.20
N ARG A 242 9.93 5.40 9.37
CA ARG A 242 10.20 5.66 7.96
C ARG A 242 8.90 6.00 7.21
N LEU A 243 8.93 7.07 6.43
CA LEU A 243 7.93 7.31 5.41
C LEU A 243 8.31 6.49 4.16
N SER A 244 7.65 5.35 3.99
CA SER A 244 7.96 4.42 2.91
C SER A 244 7.38 4.87 1.57
N LYS A 245 6.18 5.46 1.59
CA LYS A 245 5.43 5.83 0.40
C LYS A 245 4.34 6.84 0.74
N LEU A 246 3.98 7.66 -0.24
CA LEU A 246 2.82 8.54 -0.19
C LEU A 246 1.84 8.14 -1.30
N HIS A 247 0.59 7.91 -0.95
CA HIS A 247 -0.51 7.91 -1.92
C HIS A 247 -1.13 9.30 -1.97
N LEU A 248 -0.99 9.98 -3.10
CA LEU A 248 -1.64 11.27 -3.36
C LEU A 248 -3.08 11.00 -3.81
N SER A 249 -3.93 10.84 -2.85
CA SER A 249 -5.34 10.47 -2.99
C SER A 249 -6.26 11.54 -2.41
N SER A 250 -7.55 11.47 -2.68
CA SER A 250 -8.55 12.35 -2.07
C SER A 250 -9.86 11.62 -1.84
N ALA A 251 -10.56 11.98 -0.77
CA ALA A 251 -11.89 11.50 -0.45
C ALA A 251 -12.95 12.56 -0.73
N LEU A 252 -14.21 12.13 -0.85
CA LEU A 252 -15.34 13.05 -0.96
C LEU A 252 -15.56 13.76 0.38
N SER A 253 -15.72 15.07 0.32
CA SER A 253 -16.09 15.89 1.48
C SER A 253 -17.40 16.62 1.21
N ALA A 254 -18.36 16.55 2.14
CA ALA A 254 -19.64 17.21 2.02
C ALA A 254 -20.16 17.67 3.38
N LYS A 255 -20.81 18.84 3.43
CA LYS A 255 -21.60 19.23 4.60
C LYS A 255 -22.82 18.29 4.67
N PRO A 256 -23.21 17.78 5.86
CA PRO A 256 -24.30 16.82 6.04
C PRO A 256 -25.69 17.50 5.93
N THR A 257 -25.97 18.14 4.80
CA THR A 257 -27.29 18.67 4.45
C THR A 257 -28.12 17.59 3.77
N GLU A 258 -29.45 17.68 3.84
CA GLU A 258 -30.35 16.70 3.21
C GLU A 258 -30.01 16.48 1.73
N ASN A 259 -29.80 17.57 0.98
CA ASN A 259 -29.48 17.50 -0.45
C ASN A 259 -28.13 16.79 -0.69
N ASN A 260 -27.10 17.06 0.11
CA ASN A 260 -25.80 16.41 -0.05
C ASN A 260 -25.88 14.93 0.33
N LEU A 261 -26.62 14.57 1.38
CA LEU A 261 -26.84 13.18 1.76
C LEU A 261 -27.60 12.40 0.67
N LEU A 262 -28.55 13.04 -0.03
CA LEU A 262 -29.22 12.44 -1.19
C LEU A 262 -28.21 12.17 -2.33
N ARG A 263 -27.34 13.13 -2.64
CA ARG A 263 -26.30 12.96 -3.68
C ARG A 263 -25.25 11.90 -3.33
N LEU A 264 -24.92 11.71 -2.06
CA LEU A 264 -24.01 10.64 -1.64
C LEU A 264 -24.56 9.24 -1.93
N LYS A 265 -25.88 9.08 -2.05
CA LYS A 265 -26.48 7.80 -2.43
C LYS A 265 -26.07 7.32 -3.83
N ASP A 266 -25.70 8.24 -4.72
CA ASP A 266 -25.25 7.91 -6.07
C ASP A 266 -23.90 7.16 -6.07
N PHE A 267 -23.15 7.21 -4.95
CA PHE A 267 -21.89 6.51 -4.76
C PHE A 267 -22.03 5.17 -4.04
N ILE A 268 -23.25 4.79 -3.63
CA ILE A 268 -23.51 3.49 -2.99
C ILE A 268 -23.39 2.39 -4.05
N GLU A 269 -22.51 1.44 -3.79
CA GLU A 269 -22.33 0.27 -4.63
C GLU A 269 -22.03 -0.96 -3.74
N PRO A 270 -22.30 -2.20 -4.18
CA PRO A 270 -22.25 -3.38 -3.31
C PRO A 270 -20.88 -4.00 -3.13
N VAL A 271 -19.86 -3.59 -3.91
CA VAL A 271 -18.58 -4.30 -4.02
C VAL A 271 -17.58 -3.86 -2.95
N TYR A 272 -17.41 -2.54 -2.78
CA TYR A 272 -16.37 -1.98 -1.92
C TYR A 272 -16.86 -1.72 -0.50
N LEU A 273 -15.92 -1.73 0.44
CA LEU A 273 -16.15 -1.24 1.80
C LEU A 273 -16.21 0.30 1.75
N HIS A 274 -17.35 0.87 2.12
CA HIS A 274 -17.50 2.31 2.23
C HIS A 274 -17.11 2.75 3.64
N GLN A 275 -16.05 3.53 3.73
CA GLN A 275 -15.56 4.11 4.99
C GLN A 275 -16.05 5.56 5.06
N VAL A 276 -16.94 5.85 6.00
CA VAL A 276 -17.51 7.18 6.17
C VAL A 276 -17.22 7.68 7.57
N THR A 277 -16.64 8.87 7.66
CA THR A 277 -16.39 9.54 8.92
C THR A 277 -17.19 10.86 8.99
N LEU A 278 -17.63 11.22 10.18
CA LEU A 278 -18.32 12.46 10.45
C LEU A 278 -17.48 13.30 11.42
N GLY A 279 -17.06 14.50 10.99
CA GLY A 279 -16.43 15.47 11.88
C GLY A 279 -17.49 16.33 12.59
N LYS A 280 -17.42 16.42 13.91
CA LYS A 280 -18.21 17.31 14.74
C LYS A 280 -17.35 17.91 15.84
N ASP A 281 -17.32 19.22 15.92
CA ASP A 281 -16.57 19.96 16.96
C ASP A 281 -15.10 19.54 17.11
N GLY A 282 -14.44 19.23 15.98
CA GLY A 282 -13.05 18.78 15.94
C GLY A 282 -12.83 17.30 16.32
N GLN A 283 -13.90 16.56 16.56
CA GLN A 283 -13.83 15.11 16.83
C GLN A 283 -14.35 14.29 15.65
N CYS A 284 -13.67 13.20 15.34
CA CYS A 284 -14.12 12.22 14.39
C CYS A 284 -15.13 11.26 15.04
N ILE A 285 -16.33 11.19 14.48
CA ILE A 285 -17.35 10.20 14.84
C ILE A 285 -17.45 9.24 13.66
N ARG A 286 -16.99 8.01 13.86
CA ARG A 286 -16.99 6.99 12.82
C ARG A 286 -18.36 6.38 12.63
N ARG A 287 -18.65 6.07 11.36
CA ARG A 287 -19.79 5.22 10.96
C ARG A 287 -19.41 4.49 9.67
N ILE A 288 -19.81 3.27 9.58
CA ILE A 288 -19.73 2.43 8.38
C ILE A 288 -21.00 2.63 7.57
#